data_4635ca40035cf0c541ecdbba0f9bf332
#
_entry.id   4635ca40035cf0c541ecdbba0f9bf332
#
_cell.length_a   1.000
_cell.length_b   1.000
_cell.length_c   1.000
_cell.angle_alpha   90.00
_cell.angle_beta   90.00
_cell.angle_gamma   90.00
#
_symmetry.space_group_name_H-M   'P 1'
#
loop_
_entity.id
_entity.type
_entity.pdbx_description
1 polymer ?
#
loop_
_entity_poly.entity_id
_entity_poly.type
_entity_poly.pdbx_seq_one_letter_code
_entity_poly.pdbx_strand_id
1 'polypeptide(L)'
;SAASDVYKRQDWDRTSRQRKLLETLFTSMKSADLGQIVSIVSSVGPLVTTNLKKDEITALVSHALTYLSYDVEQYYVPEEGLWYYDDKTETWNGAITSTIKISDLEEQRKKFASFVFEELFTGGTSSKETTSASN
;
A
#
# COMPACT_ATOMS: atom_id res chain seq x y z
N SER A 1 9.33 14.65 -24.73
CA SER A 1 8.42 15.32 -25.69
C SER A 1 7.01 15.33 -25.10
N ALA A 2 6.16 16.29 -25.52
CA ALA A 2 4.81 16.46 -24.96
C ALA A 2 3.97 15.16 -24.97
N ALA A 3 4.12 14.30 -25.97
CA ALA A 3 3.44 13.00 -26.03
C ALA A 3 3.93 12.04 -24.94
N SER A 4 5.23 12.00 -24.67
CA SER A 4 5.81 11.19 -23.59
C SER A 4 5.32 11.65 -22.21
N ASP A 5 5.20 12.96 -22.01
CA ASP A 5 4.77 13.51 -20.72
C ASP A 5 3.27 13.28 -20.47
N VAL A 6 2.46 13.24 -21.53
CA VAL A 6 1.04 12.88 -21.47
C VAL A 6 0.89 11.39 -21.06
N TYR A 7 1.67 10.48 -21.66
CA TYR A 7 1.65 9.07 -21.33
C TYR A 7 2.04 8.80 -19.87
N LYS A 8 3.09 9.47 -19.40
CA LYS A 8 3.56 9.37 -18.01
C LYS A 8 2.48 9.80 -17.01
N ARG A 9 1.78 10.92 -17.28
CA ARG A 9 0.65 11.38 -16.46
C ARG A 9 -0.51 10.38 -16.44
N GLN A 10 -0.88 9.82 -17.59
CA GLN A 10 -1.99 8.87 -17.66
C GLN A 10 -1.75 7.61 -16.83
N ASP A 11 -0.52 7.13 -16.72
CA ASP A 11 -0.17 5.96 -15.93
C ASP A 11 -0.27 6.24 -14.41
N TRP A 12 0.19 7.40 -13.97
CA TRP A 12 0.01 7.88 -12.60
C TRP A 12 -1.47 8.04 -12.23
N ASP A 13 -2.26 8.62 -13.12
CA ASP A 13 -3.71 8.79 -12.93
C ASP A 13 -4.43 7.45 -12.85
N ARG A 14 -4.02 6.47 -13.66
CA ARG A 14 -4.55 5.10 -13.61
C ARG A 14 -4.26 4.46 -12.27
N THR A 15 -3.03 4.50 -11.82
CA THR A 15 -2.59 3.92 -10.54
C THR A 15 -3.28 4.62 -9.36
N SER A 16 -3.45 5.92 -9.42
CA SER A 16 -4.19 6.69 -8.41
C SER A 16 -5.65 6.27 -8.33
N ARG A 17 -6.32 6.08 -9.47
CA ARG A 17 -7.71 5.57 -9.50
C ARG A 17 -7.83 4.15 -8.94
N GLN A 18 -6.87 3.27 -9.22
CA GLN A 18 -6.83 1.91 -8.66
C GLN A 18 -6.70 1.93 -7.14
N ARG A 19 -5.81 2.77 -6.59
CA ARG A 19 -5.66 2.93 -5.13
C ARG A 19 -6.94 3.46 -4.49
N LYS A 20 -7.57 4.47 -5.10
CA LYS A 20 -8.82 5.02 -4.59
C LYS A 20 -9.97 4.00 -4.61
N LEU A 21 -10.00 3.13 -5.62
CA LEU A 21 -10.96 2.03 -5.67
C LEU A 21 -10.76 1.05 -4.51
N LEU A 22 -9.52 0.67 -4.23
CA LEU A 22 -9.19 -0.21 -3.10
C LEU A 22 -9.54 0.44 -1.76
N GLU A 23 -9.22 1.71 -1.55
CA GLU A 23 -9.59 2.47 -0.36
C GLU A 23 -11.11 2.51 -0.16
N THR A 24 -11.86 2.78 -1.23
CA THR A 24 -13.33 2.76 -1.19
C THR A 24 -13.87 1.38 -0.86
N LEU A 25 -13.27 0.33 -1.42
CA LEU A 25 -13.63 -1.05 -1.12
C LEU A 25 -13.38 -1.38 0.36
N PHE A 26 -12.21 -1.07 0.89
CA PHE A 26 -11.89 -1.27 2.31
C PHE A 26 -12.86 -0.50 3.21
N THR A 27 -13.14 0.76 2.90
CA THR A 27 -14.10 1.58 3.67
C THR A 27 -15.50 0.95 3.65
N SER A 28 -15.95 0.45 2.52
CA SER A 28 -17.24 -0.24 2.39
C SER A 28 -17.25 -1.56 3.19
N MET A 29 -16.16 -2.28 3.23
CA MET A 29 -16.04 -3.52 3.99
C MET A 29 -16.02 -3.31 5.51
N LYS A 30 -15.62 -2.14 6.01
CA LYS A 30 -15.66 -1.82 7.46
C LYS A 30 -17.06 -1.97 8.07
N SER A 31 -18.11 -1.81 7.29
CA SER A 31 -19.52 -1.99 7.72
C SER A 31 -20.07 -3.39 7.45
N ALA A 32 -19.30 -4.30 6.85
CA ALA A 32 -19.73 -5.64 6.51
C ALA A 32 -19.66 -6.57 7.72
N ASP A 33 -20.63 -7.47 7.82
CA ASP A 33 -20.56 -8.58 8.76
C ASP A 33 -19.70 -9.74 8.23
N LEU A 34 -19.36 -10.69 9.10
CA LEU A 34 -18.53 -11.83 8.73
C LEU A 34 -19.11 -12.67 7.59
N GLY A 35 -20.44 -12.83 7.53
CA GLY A 35 -21.12 -13.57 6.46
C GLY A 35 -20.96 -12.89 5.11
N GLN A 36 -21.09 -11.58 5.10
CA GLN A 36 -20.85 -10.76 3.89
C GLN A 36 -19.39 -10.86 3.42
N ILE A 37 -18.43 -10.81 4.35
CA ILE A 37 -16.99 -10.96 4.04
C ILE A 37 -16.72 -12.34 3.42
N VAL A 38 -17.23 -13.41 4.01
CA VAL A 38 -17.08 -14.77 3.48
C VAL A 38 -17.71 -14.90 2.09
N SER A 39 -18.88 -14.29 1.87
CA SER A 39 -19.53 -14.28 0.58
C SER A 39 -18.69 -13.56 -0.49
N ILE A 40 -18.13 -12.40 -0.16
CA ILE A 40 -17.23 -11.65 -1.06
C ILE A 40 -15.99 -12.49 -1.39
N VAL A 41 -15.31 -13.05 -0.38
CA VAL A 41 -14.12 -13.87 -0.58
C VAL A 41 -14.42 -15.10 -1.45
N SER A 42 -15.56 -15.73 -1.24
CA SER A 42 -15.98 -16.89 -2.03
C SER A 42 -16.27 -16.54 -3.49
N SER A 43 -16.80 -15.35 -3.74
CA SER A 43 -17.14 -14.87 -5.09
C SER A 43 -15.92 -14.37 -5.86
N VAL A 44 -15.02 -13.67 -5.18
CA VAL A 44 -13.83 -13.04 -5.79
C VAL A 44 -12.63 -13.97 -5.79
N GLY A 45 -12.51 -14.85 -4.79
CA GLY A 45 -11.38 -15.75 -4.61
C GLY A 45 -10.98 -16.54 -5.87
N PRO A 46 -11.93 -17.14 -6.62
CA PRO A 46 -11.61 -17.85 -7.86
C PRO A 46 -10.99 -16.97 -8.96
N LEU A 47 -11.16 -15.66 -8.89
CA LEU A 47 -10.64 -14.68 -9.86
C LEU A 47 -9.25 -14.17 -9.49
N VAL A 48 -8.77 -14.48 -8.29
CA VAL A 48 -7.49 -13.98 -7.77
C VAL A 48 -6.44 -15.09 -7.85
N THR A 49 -5.35 -14.81 -8.54
CA THR A 49 -4.17 -15.67 -8.51
C THR A 49 -3.27 -15.27 -7.34
N THR A 50 -3.05 -16.18 -6.41
CA THR A 50 -2.23 -15.95 -5.22
C THR A 50 -1.38 -17.17 -4.89
N ASN A 51 -0.27 -16.98 -4.20
CA ASN A 51 0.56 -18.02 -3.62
C ASN A 51 0.15 -18.39 -2.17
N LEU A 52 -0.88 -17.73 -1.62
CA LEU A 52 -1.42 -18.08 -0.31
C LEU A 52 -2.07 -19.46 -0.34
N LYS A 53 -1.83 -20.24 0.69
CA LYS A 53 -2.47 -21.54 0.88
C LYS A 53 -3.88 -21.35 1.44
N LYS A 54 -4.69 -22.39 1.29
CA LYS A 54 -6.09 -22.38 1.75
C LYS A 54 -6.24 -22.15 3.26
N ASP A 55 -5.37 -22.72 4.06
CA ASP A 55 -5.32 -22.52 5.50
C ASP A 55 -4.93 -21.10 5.90
N GLU A 56 -3.99 -20.49 5.18
CA GLU A 56 -3.61 -19.08 5.35
C GLU A 56 -4.77 -18.15 5.02
N ILE A 57 -5.47 -18.39 3.90
CA ILE A 57 -6.67 -17.63 3.53
C ILE A 57 -7.77 -17.79 4.60
N THR A 58 -7.99 -19.01 5.11
CA THR A 58 -8.97 -19.25 6.16
C THR A 58 -8.62 -18.51 7.45
N ALA A 59 -7.34 -18.49 7.83
CA ALA A 59 -6.86 -17.73 8.97
C ALA A 59 -7.08 -16.21 8.78
N LEU A 60 -6.77 -15.67 7.62
CA LEU A 60 -7.03 -14.25 7.30
C LEU A 60 -8.52 -13.90 7.39
N VAL A 61 -9.40 -14.76 6.85
CA VAL A 61 -10.85 -14.52 6.89
C VAL A 61 -11.38 -14.59 8.32
N SER A 62 -10.86 -15.48 9.17
CA SER A 62 -11.28 -15.59 10.58
C SER A 62 -10.94 -14.33 11.40
N HIS A 63 -9.91 -13.59 11.01
CA HIS A 63 -9.51 -12.33 11.64
C HIS A 63 -9.95 -11.08 10.86
N ALA A 64 -10.75 -11.25 9.80
CA ALA A 64 -11.10 -10.16 8.88
C ALA A 64 -11.75 -8.96 9.60
N LEU A 65 -12.65 -9.19 10.54
CA LEU A 65 -13.30 -8.10 11.30
C LEU A 65 -12.29 -7.28 12.12
N THR A 66 -11.28 -7.95 12.70
CA THR A 66 -10.20 -7.28 13.42
C THR A 66 -9.37 -6.41 12.45
N TYR A 67 -8.98 -6.95 11.30
CA TYR A 67 -8.21 -6.19 10.32
C TYR A 67 -9.00 -5.01 9.73
N LEU A 68 -10.31 -5.18 9.51
CA LEU A 68 -11.17 -4.10 9.02
C LEU A 68 -11.39 -2.96 10.06
N SER A 69 -11.11 -3.22 11.35
CA SER A 69 -11.15 -2.17 12.37
C SER A 69 -9.94 -1.24 12.34
N TYR A 70 -8.84 -1.64 11.69
CA TYR A 70 -7.66 -0.82 11.57
C TYR A 70 -7.83 0.26 10.50
N ASP A 71 -7.10 1.34 10.66
CA ASP A 71 -7.00 2.33 9.61
C ASP A 71 -6.11 1.83 8.47
N VAL A 72 -6.46 2.25 7.26
CA VAL A 72 -5.71 1.88 6.05
C VAL A 72 -4.88 3.07 5.64
N GLU A 73 -3.58 2.91 5.70
CA GLU A 73 -2.62 3.87 5.18
C GLU A 73 -2.04 3.38 3.85
N GLN A 74 -1.64 4.32 3.03
CA GLN A 74 -1.07 4.02 1.72
C GLN A 74 0.32 4.62 1.61
N TYR A 75 1.25 3.82 1.13
CA TYR A 75 2.57 4.26 0.77
C TYR A 75 2.91 3.79 -0.64
N TYR A 76 3.59 4.60 -1.41
CA TYR A 76 4.01 4.22 -2.75
C TYR A 76 5.51 4.41 -2.93
N VAL A 77 6.08 3.49 -3.68
CA VAL A 77 7.50 3.48 -4.03
C VAL A 77 7.59 3.55 -5.55
N PRO A 78 8.43 4.44 -6.08
CA PRO A 78 9.29 5.39 -5.39
C PRO A 78 8.52 6.62 -4.88
N GLU A 79 8.97 7.17 -3.73
CA GLU A 79 8.39 8.39 -3.15
C GLU A 79 8.71 9.62 -4.00
N GLU A 80 7.82 10.61 -3.96
CA GLU A 80 8.01 11.85 -4.70
C GLU A 80 9.33 12.54 -4.32
N GLY A 81 10.08 12.97 -5.32
CA GLY A 81 11.41 13.56 -5.15
C GLY A 81 12.56 12.55 -5.08
N LEU A 82 12.30 11.25 -4.92
CA LEU A 82 13.31 10.19 -4.87
C LEU A 82 13.44 9.39 -6.16
N TRP A 83 12.90 9.89 -7.27
CA TRP A 83 12.95 9.19 -8.55
C TRP A 83 13.02 10.16 -9.74
N TYR A 84 13.44 9.63 -10.88
CA TYR A 84 13.45 10.34 -12.15
C TYR A 84 13.16 9.39 -13.31
N TYR A 85 12.75 9.94 -14.44
CA TYR A 85 12.61 9.17 -15.66
C TYR A 85 13.96 9.07 -16.38
N ASP A 86 14.34 7.83 -16.71
CA ASP A 86 15.44 7.57 -17.63
C ASP A 86 14.87 7.17 -18.99
N ASP A 87 14.98 8.06 -19.95
CA ASP A 87 14.49 7.89 -21.33
C ASP A 87 15.63 7.56 -22.30
N LYS A 88 16.82 7.22 -21.81
CA LYS A 88 18.03 7.17 -22.66
C LYS A 88 18.85 5.89 -22.56
N THR A 89 18.84 5.24 -21.41
CA THR A 89 19.80 4.16 -21.12
C THR A 89 19.20 2.77 -21.17
N GLU A 90 17.91 2.62 -20.91
CA GLU A 90 17.28 1.31 -20.89
C GLU A 90 16.65 0.97 -22.24
N THR A 91 16.84 -0.27 -22.68
CA THR A 91 16.25 -0.77 -23.92
C THR A 91 15.39 -2.00 -23.67
N TRP A 92 14.24 -2.05 -24.35
CA TRP A 92 13.37 -3.22 -24.41
C TRP A 92 13.16 -3.60 -25.87
N ASN A 93 13.48 -4.84 -26.22
CA ASN A 93 13.43 -5.33 -27.62
C ASN A 93 14.17 -4.42 -28.63
N GLY A 94 15.31 -3.84 -28.23
CA GLY A 94 16.13 -2.97 -29.07
C GLY A 94 15.62 -1.53 -29.23
N ALA A 95 14.52 -1.17 -28.57
CA ALA A 95 14.02 0.21 -28.54
C ALA A 95 14.29 0.84 -27.16
N ILE A 96 14.65 2.13 -27.15
CA ILE A 96 14.81 2.89 -25.90
C ILE A 96 13.45 2.97 -25.21
N THR A 97 13.42 2.55 -23.93
CA THR A 97 12.22 2.52 -23.11
C THR A 97 12.38 3.48 -21.94
N SER A 98 11.35 4.28 -21.70
CA SER A 98 11.30 5.13 -20.50
C SER A 98 11.15 4.26 -19.26
N THR A 99 12.07 4.41 -18.32
CA THR A 99 12.06 3.70 -17.04
C THR A 99 12.08 4.68 -15.88
N ILE A 100 11.56 4.26 -14.74
CA ILE A 100 11.67 5.02 -13.49
C ILE A 100 12.90 4.50 -12.74
N LYS A 101 13.80 5.40 -12.38
CA LYS A 101 14.96 5.09 -11.55
C LYS A 101 14.87 5.81 -10.21
N ILE A 102 15.20 5.11 -9.15
CA ILE A 102 15.30 5.67 -7.81
C ILE A 102 16.63 6.43 -7.71
N SER A 103 16.56 7.71 -7.35
CA SER A 103 17.73 8.58 -7.24
C SER A 103 18.56 8.29 -5.98
N ASP A 104 17.89 7.95 -4.86
CA ASP A 104 18.51 7.58 -3.60
C ASP A 104 17.77 6.38 -2.99
N LEU A 105 18.36 5.19 -3.17
CA LEU A 105 17.78 3.94 -2.69
C LEU A 105 17.84 3.83 -1.15
N GLU A 106 18.89 4.35 -0.51
CA GLU A 106 19.03 4.28 0.93
C GLU A 106 18.01 5.18 1.63
N GLU A 107 17.80 6.38 1.12
CA GLU A 107 16.75 7.27 1.64
C GLU A 107 15.36 6.67 1.42
N GLN A 108 15.09 6.10 0.24
CA GLN A 108 13.83 5.41 -0.05
C GLN A 108 13.58 4.25 0.93
N ARG A 109 14.62 3.45 1.23
CA ARG A 109 14.52 2.34 2.20
C ARG A 109 14.23 2.83 3.61
N LYS A 110 14.90 3.89 4.06
CA LYS A 110 14.66 4.50 5.38
C LYS A 110 13.23 4.98 5.52
N LYS A 111 12.72 5.72 4.54
CA LYS A 111 11.35 6.24 4.56
C LYS A 111 10.32 5.13 4.53
N PHE A 112 10.52 4.10 3.71
CA PHE A 112 9.64 2.93 3.69
C PHE A 112 9.67 2.17 5.03
N ALA A 113 10.85 1.97 5.60
CA ALA A 113 10.99 1.31 6.90
C ALA A 113 10.33 2.13 8.02
N SER A 114 10.47 3.46 8.00
CA SER A 114 9.77 4.35 8.93
C SER A 114 8.25 4.19 8.80
N PHE A 115 7.71 4.24 7.60
CA PHE A 115 6.27 4.05 7.37
C PHE A 115 5.75 2.70 7.90
N VAL A 116 6.49 1.59 7.66
CA VAL A 116 6.04 0.23 8.04
C VAL A 116 6.25 -0.06 9.52
N PHE A 117 7.32 0.48 10.12
CA PHE A 117 7.79 0.08 11.46
C PHE A 117 7.75 1.19 12.49
N GLU A 118 7.34 2.41 12.12
CA GLU A 118 7.36 3.56 13.02
C GLU A 118 6.51 3.32 14.28
N GLU A 119 5.36 2.68 14.16
CA GLU A 119 4.54 2.30 15.32
C GLU A 119 5.22 1.26 16.22
N LEU A 120 6.07 0.38 15.67
CA LEU A 120 6.81 -0.59 16.47
C LEU A 120 7.91 0.09 17.31
N PHE A 121 8.44 1.22 16.86
CA PHE A 121 9.48 1.98 17.56
C PHE A 121 8.92 3.08 18.47
N THR A 122 7.74 3.64 18.19
CA THR A 122 7.08 4.69 19.00
C THR A 122 6.13 4.12 20.04
N GLY A 123 5.66 2.89 19.90
CA GLY A 123 4.75 2.22 20.84
C GLY A 123 5.34 1.90 22.22
N GLY A 124 6.63 2.24 22.48
CA GLY A 124 7.33 1.98 23.74
C GLY A 124 7.38 3.14 24.73
N THR A 125 6.91 4.34 24.41
CA THR A 125 7.11 5.53 25.26
C THR A 125 5.86 6.41 25.42
N SER A 126 4.72 5.83 25.72
CA SER A 126 3.59 6.60 26.27
C SER A 126 3.11 6.02 27.59
N SER A 127 4.01 5.93 28.56
CA SER A 127 3.63 5.89 29.98
C SER A 127 3.26 7.31 30.36
N LYS A 128 1.96 7.62 30.41
CA LYS A 128 1.46 8.80 31.09
C LYS A 128 1.90 8.76 32.54
N GLU A 129 2.88 9.53 32.91
CA GLU A 129 3.09 9.96 34.29
C GLU A 129 1.91 10.78 34.72
N THR A 130 0.99 10.15 35.43
CA THR A 130 -0.03 10.84 36.20
C THR A 130 0.64 11.30 37.51
N THR A 131 1.20 12.48 37.50
CA THR A 131 1.63 13.14 38.73
C THR A 131 0.41 13.62 39.46
N SER A 132 -0.07 12.83 40.42
CA SER A 132 -1.00 13.29 41.44
C SER A 132 -0.20 14.14 42.43
N ALA A 133 -0.29 15.44 42.33
CA ALA A 133 0.12 16.31 43.42
C ALA A 133 -1.03 16.40 44.43
N SER A 134 -0.84 15.75 45.56
CA SER A 134 -1.56 16.03 46.79
C SER A 134 -1.05 17.34 47.39
N ASN A 135 -1.91 18.27 47.63
CA ASN A 135 -1.97 19.01 48.88
C ASN A 135 -3.26 19.79 48.95
#